data_1ce1391e8a6021ce7b958b8f77cbf2b7
#
_entry.id   1ce1391e8a6021ce7b958b8f77cbf2b7
#
_cell.length_a   1.000
_cell.length_b   1.000
_cell.length_c   1.000
_cell.angle_alpha   90.00
_cell.angle_beta   90.00
_cell.angle_gamma   90.00
#
_symmetry.space_group_name_H-M   'P 1'
#
loop_
_entity.id
_entity.type
_entity.pdbx_description
1 polymer ?
#
loop_
_entity_poly.entity_id
_entity_poly.type
_entity_poly.pdbx_seq_one_letter_code
_entity_poly.pdbx_strand_id
1 'polypeptide(L)'
;LAITGDPIPTAERDEVKNVYQFNSRKLAQYIVSLAGEGREMPSPLTVFGALNLNARNFDVELRRAQEKLENGMSGFLTQPVLSAQAVENLKKTREALGSRAKILAGIMPVVSQRNAIFMENEVNGIHVDAEIIERFAGLDRAQGEELGLEVSVKAAQAAAPYADGFYLMTPFNRIALMERLIARLK
;
A
#
# COMPACT_ATOMS: atom_id res chain seq x y z
N LEU A 1 -0.61 -9.19 8.42
CA LEU A 1 -0.77 -8.90 6.99
C LEU A 1 -0.66 -10.21 6.20
N ALA A 2 -1.75 -10.61 5.50
CA ALA A 2 -1.79 -11.80 4.65
C ALA A 2 -1.53 -11.38 3.20
N ILE A 3 -0.32 -11.64 2.72
CA ILE A 3 0.10 -11.39 1.34
C ILE A 3 0.68 -12.67 0.75
N THR A 4 0.56 -12.82 -0.56
CA THR A 4 1.29 -13.82 -1.34
C THR A 4 2.52 -13.18 -1.96
N GLY A 5 3.55 -13.99 -2.27
CA GLY A 5 4.76 -13.47 -2.91
C GLY A 5 4.50 -12.79 -4.25
N ASP A 6 5.47 -12.04 -4.71
CA ASP A 6 5.43 -11.37 -6.00
C ASP A 6 5.41 -12.38 -7.17
N PRO A 7 4.82 -12.02 -8.31
CA PRO A 7 4.90 -12.85 -9.50
C PRO A 7 6.36 -12.96 -9.96
N ILE A 8 6.72 -14.10 -10.52
CA ILE A 8 8.05 -14.32 -11.10
C ILE A 8 8.32 -13.26 -12.18
N PRO A 9 9.51 -12.60 -12.17
CA PRO A 9 9.91 -11.69 -13.22
C PRO A 9 9.77 -12.33 -14.61
N THR A 10 9.37 -11.54 -15.59
CA THR A 10 9.12 -12.07 -16.95
C THR A 10 10.32 -12.79 -17.54
N ALA A 11 11.54 -12.33 -17.23
CA ALA A 11 12.80 -12.94 -17.68
C ALA A 11 13.06 -14.35 -17.10
N GLU A 12 12.44 -14.70 -15.98
CA GLU A 12 12.69 -15.98 -15.28
C GLU A 12 11.52 -16.97 -15.40
N ARG A 13 10.42 -16.60 -16.10
CA ARG A 13 9.20 -17.42 -16.18
C ARG A 13 9.38 -18.78 -16.82
N ASP A 14 10.35 -18.91 -17.70
CA ASP A 14 10.62 -20.18 -18.39
C ASP A 14 11.48 -21.14 -17.55
N GLU A 15 12.22 -20.61 -16.56
CA GLU A 15 13.14 -21.37 -15.72
C GLU A 15 12.56 -21.70 -14.34
N VAL A 16 11.63 -20.85 -13.83
CA VAL A 16 11.09 -20.97 -12.49
C VAL A 16 9.57 -21.09 -12.51
N LYS A 17 9.02 -22.05 -11.78
CA LYS A 17 7.57 -22.22 -11.62
C LYS A 17 7.10 -21.65 -10.28
N ASN A 18 6.00 -20.91 -10.32
CA ASN A 18 5.32 -20.47 -9.10
C ASN A 18 4.82 -21.66 -8.28
N VAL A 19 5.17 -21.71 -7.00
CA VAL A 19 4.73 -22.76 -6.06
C VAL A 19 3.72 -22.19 -5.06
N TYR A 20 2.73 -21.43 -5.53
CA TYR A 20 1.70 -20.89 -4.66
C TYR A 20 0.60 -21.92 -4.40
N GLN A 21 0.51 -22.37 -3.16
CA GLN A 21 -0.61 -23.23 -2.71
C GLN A 21 -1.86 -22.40 -2.39
N PHE A 22 -1.67 -21.15 -1.93
CA PHE A 22 -2.73 -20.22 -1.58
C PHE A 22 -2.60 -18.91 -2.35
N ASN A 23 -3.73 -18.38 -2.82
CA ASN A 23 -3.86 -16.95 -3.07
C ASN A 23 -4.23 -16.25 -1.75
N SER A 24 -4.15 -14.90 -1.71
CA SER A 24 -4.39 -14.13 -0.48
C SER A 24 -5.78 -14.36 0.14
N ARG A 25 -6.81 -14.64 -0.66
CA ARG A 25 -8.18 -14.94 -0.19
C ARG A 25 -8.23 -16.27 0.52
N LYS A 26 -7.71 -17.34 -0.11
CA LYS A 26 -7.63 -18.68 0.49
C LYS A 26 -6.75 -18.68 1.73
N LEU A 27 -5.66 -17.90 1.73
CA LEU A 27 -4.80 -17.75 2.91
C LEU A 27 -5.57 -17.11 4.06
N ALA A 28 -6.34 -16.04 3.82
CA ALA A 28 -7.18 -15.41 4.84
C ALA A 28 -8.21 -16.40 5.39
N GLN A 29 -8.93 -17.08 4.51
CA GLN A 29 -9.92 -18.09 4.90
C GLN A 29 -9.30 -19.19 5.77
N TYR A 30 -8.12 -19.67 5.40
CA TYR A 30 -7.39 -20.68 6.18
C TYR A 30 -6.99 -20.16 7.56
N ILE A 31 -6.45 -18.93 7.65
CA ILE A 31 -6.09 -18.31 8.94
C ILE A 31 -7.32 -18.20 9.85
N VAL A 32 -8.46 -17.78 9.30
CA VAL A 32 -9.71 -17.65 10.07
C VAL A 32 -10.25 -19.00 10.51
N SER A 33 -10.17 -20.04 9.66
CA SER A 33 -10.60 -21.39 10.04
C SER A 33 -9.78 -21.96 11.21
N LEU A 34 -8.48 -21.71 11.24
CA LEU A 34 -7.63 -22.15 12.35
C LEU A 34 -8.04 -21.55 13.69
N ALA A 35 -8.56 -20.33 13.70
CA ALA A 35 -9.06 -19.70 14.91
C ALA A 35 -10.40 -20.31 15.39
N GLY A 36 -11.17 -20.92 14.48
CA GLY A 36 -12.47 -21.59 14.79
C GLY A 36 -12.34 -23.05 15.22
N GLU A 37 -11.19 -23.70 15.00
CA GLU A 37 -11.02 -25.14 15.28
C GLU A 37 -10.65 -25.46 16.74
N GLY A 38 -11.07 -24.63 17.71
CA GLY A 38 -10.84 -24.91 19.15
C GLY A 38 -9.39 -24.73 19.60
N ARG A 39 -8.54 -24.12 18.77
CA ARG A 39 -7.21 -23.72 19.18
C ARG A 39 -7.32 -22.47 20.05
N GLU A 40 -6.92 -22.56 21.30
CA GLU A 40 -6.80 -21.39 22.17
C GLU A 40 -5.78 -20.42 21.59
N MET A 41 -6.27 -19.41 20.92
CA MET A 41 -5.46 -18.27 20.50
C MET A 41 -5.44 -17.25 21.63
N PRO A 42 -4.28 -16.71 22.01
CA PRO A 42 -4.18 -15.73 23.10
C PRO A 42 -5.01 -14.45 22.87
N SER A 43 -5.32 -14.16 21.60
CA SER A 43 -6.21 -13.07 21.17
C SER A 43 -6.75 -13.35 19.76
N PRO A 44 -7.91 -12.78 19.40
CA PRO A 44 -8.43 -12.88 18.04
C PRO A 44 -7.43 -12.33 17.02
N LEU A 45 -7.20 -13.06 15.91
CA LEU A 45 -6.35 -12.60 14.81
C LEU A 45 -7.13 -11.59 13.96
N THR A 46 -6.59 -10.38 13.84
CA THR A 46 -7.05 -9.41 12.86
C THR A 46 -6.23 -9.53 11.59
N VAL A 47 -6.86 -9.94 10.49
CA VAL A 47 -6.17 -10.22 9.22
C VAL A 47 -6.32 -9.03 8.28
N PHE A 48 -5.21 -8.46 7.87
CA PHE A 48 -5.15 -7.40 6.84
C PHE A 48 -4.61 -7.95 5.53
N GLY A 49 -5.13 -7.43 4.42
CA GLY A 49 -4.63 -7.71 3.08
C GLY A 49 -3.94 -6.49 2.45
N ALA A 50 -3.31 -6.69 1.31
CA ALA A 50 -2.82 -5.60 0.47
C ALA A 50 -3.93 -5.12 -0.48
N LEU A 51 -3.95 -3.81 -0.77
CA LEU A 51 -4.81 -3.16 -1.76
C LEU A 51 -3.96 -2.30 -2.69
N ASN A 52 -3.99 -2.61 -3.99
CA ASN A 52 -3.27 -1.85 -4.99
C ASN A 52 -4.14 -0.74 -5.59
N LEU A 53 -3.96 0.50 -5.10
CA LEU A 53 -4.69 1.68 -5.58
C LEU A 53 -4.34 2.06 -7.04
N ASN A 54 -3.21 1.55 -7.57
CA ASN A 54 -2.74 1.84 -8.92
C ASN A 54 -2.93 0.62 -9.87
N ALA A 55 -3.82 -0.31 -9.52
CA ALA A 55 -4.11 -1.46 -10.37
C ALA A 55 -4.63 -1.01 -11.74
N ARG A 56 -4.10 -1.59 -12.83
CA ARG A 56 -4.49 -1.28 -14.21
C ARG A 56 -6.01 -1.37 -14.46
N ASN A 57 -6.66 -2.33 -13.82
CA ASN A 57 -8.11 -2.45 -13.77
C ASN A 57 -8.55 -2.39 -12.31
N PHE A 58 -8.91 -1.19 -11.86
CA PHE A 58 -9.24 -0.96 -10.48
C PHE A 58 -10.56 -1.63 -10.05
N ASP A 59 -11.53 -1.78 -10.95
CA ASP A 59 -12.80 -2.45 -10.63
C ASP A 59 -12.57 -3.94 -10.31
N VAL A 60 -11.60 -4.56 -10.96
CA VAL A 60 -11.18 -5.93 -10.63
C VAL A 60 -10.50 -5.98 -9.26
N GLU A 61 -9.64 -5.01 -8.94
CA GLU A 61 -8.97 -4.96 -7.64
C GLU A 61 -9.98 -4.68 -6.51
N LEU A 62 -10.95 -3.80 -6.73
CA LEU A 62 -12.01 -3.51 -5.78
C LEU A 62 -12.87 -4.75 -5.49
N ARG A 63 -13.24 -5.50 -6.52
CA ARG A 63 -13.95 -6.78 -6.37
C ARG A 63 -13.12 -7.80 -5.58
N ARG A 64 -11.81 -7.89 -5.85
CA ARG A 64 -10.90 -8.73 -5.07
C ARG A 64 -10.81 -8.30 -3.59
N ALA A 65 -10.87 -6.99 -3.33
CA ALA A 65 -10.92 -6.48 -1.96
C ALA A 65 -12.21 -6.92 -1.24
N GLN A 66 -13.37 -6.86 -1.91
CA GLN A 66 -14.63 -7.37 -1.38
C GLN A 66 -14.54 -8.88 -1.07
N GLU A 67 -14.03 -9.67 -2.02
CA GLU A 67 -13.82 -11.11 -1.80
C GLU A 67 -12.85 -11.40 -0.63
N LYS A 68 -11.82 -10.56 -0.44
CA LYS A 68 -10.90 -10.68 0.71
C LYS A 68 -11.63 -10.46 2.04
N LEU A 69 -12.53 -9.49 2.12
CA LEU A 69 -13.36 -9.28 3.33
C LEU A 69 -14.30 -10.46 3.58
N GLU A 70 -14.95 -10.97 2.54
CA GLU A 70 -15.83 -12.15 2.64
C GLU A 70 -15.07 -13.40 3.13
N ASN A 71 -13.77 -13.48 2.85
CA ASN A 71 -12.88 -14.55 3.32
C ASN A 71 -12.20 -14.22 4.67
N GLY A 72 -12.69 -13.22 5.42
CA GLY A 72 -12.29 -12.96 6.80
C GLY A 72 -11.17 -11.94 6.99
N MET A 73 -10.79 -11.18 5.97
CA MET A 73 -9.94 -10.01 6.19
C MET A 73 -10.74 -8.89 6.84
N SER A 74 -10.08 -8.14 7.73
CA SER A 74 -10.69 -7.03 8.48
C SER A 74 -10.32 -5.66 7.88
N GLY A 75 -9.35 -5.62 6.97
CA GLY A 75 -8.90 -4.36 6.38
C GLY A 75 -7.72 -4.52 5.42
N PHE A 76 -7.20 -3.38 5.00
CA PHE A 76 -6.18 -3.28 3.96
C PHE A 76 -5.08 -2.28 4.31
N LEU A 77 -3.84 -2.64 3.91
CA LEU A 77 -2.74 -1.71 3.75
C LEU A 77 -2.62 -1.40 2.25
N THR A 78 -2.62 -0.12 1.88
CA THR A 78 -2.53 0.27 0.47
C THR A 78 -1.09 0.38 0.00
N GLN A 79 -0.89 0.40 -1.31
CA GLN A 79 0.35 0.90 -1.89
C GLN A 79 0.50 2.41 -1.59
N PRO A 80 1.72 3.00 -1.69
CA PRO A 80 1.93 4.42 -1.46
C PRO A 80 1.01 5.31 -2.32
N VAL A 81 0.44 6.33 -1.69
CA VAL A 81 -0.39 7.34 -2.36
C VAL A 81 0.54 8.44 -2.90
N LEU A 82 0.89 8.36 -4.19
CA LEU A 82 1.80 9.29 -4.88
C LEU A 82 1.20 9.81 -6.21
N SER A 83 -0.11 9.61 -6.40
CA SER A 83 -0.82 10.09 -7.57
C SER A 83 -2.26 10.51 -7.21
N ALA A 84 -2.80 11.42 -8.00
CA ALA A 84 -4.22 11.83 -7.90
C ALA A 84 -5.16 10.63 -8.14
N GLN A 85 -4.78 9.74 -9.05
CA GLN A 85 -5.56 8.52 -9.33
C GLN A 85 -5.63 7.59 -8.12
N ALA A 86 -4.53 7.47 -7.34
CA ALA A 86 -4.54 6.66 -6.12
C ALA A 86 -5.51 7.21 -5.07
N VAL A 87 -5.61 8.53 -4.92
CA VAL A 87 -6.59 9.17 -4.03
C VAL A 87 -8.02 8.90 -4.48
N GLU A 88 -8.30 9.03 -5.78
CA GLU A 88 -9.62 8.75 -6.33
C GLU A 88 -10.01 7.27 -6.16
N ASN A 89 -9.08 6.35 -6.37
CA ASN A 89 -9.30 4.93 -6.15
C ASN A 89 -9.47 4.58 -4.65
N LEU A 90 -8.78 5.29 -3.75
CA LEU A 90 -8.99 5.17 -2.30
C LEU A 90 -10.40 5.61 -1.91
N LYS A 91 -10.89 6.73 -2.48
CA LYS A 91 -12.27 7.21 -2.30
C LYS A 91 -13.28 6.16 -2.77
N LYS A 92 -13.15 5.64 -4.00
CA LYS A 92 -14.00 4.55 -4.51
C LYS A 92 -13.99 3.33 -3.61
N THR A 93 -12.82 2.98 -3.05
CA THR A 93 -12.70 1.88 -2.10
C THR A 93 -13.54 2.14 -0.85
N ARG A 94 -13.43 3.33 -0.26
CA ARG A 94 -14.20 3.71 0.92
C ARG A 94 -15.71 3.67 0.64
N GLU A 95 -16.13 4.19 -0.50
CA GLU A 95 -17.54 4.18 -0.91
C GLU A 95 -18.09 2.75 -1.07
N ALA A 96 -17.31 1.85 -1.68
CA ALA A 96 -17.74 0.47 -1.92
C ALA A 96 -17.69 -0.43 -0.66
N LEU A 97 -16.69 -0.26 0.20
CA LEU A 97 -16.49 -1.10 1.37
C LEU A 97 -17.13 -0.53 2.65
N GLY A 98 -17.36 0.78 2.70
CA GLY A 98 -17.92 1.46 3.87
C GLY A 98 -17.07 1.23 5.12
N SER A 99 -17.71 1.08 6.27
CA SER A 99 -17.07 0.77 7.57
C SER A 99 -16.71 -0.72 7.75
N ARG A 100 -17.05 -1.58 6.79
CA ARG A 100 -16.76 -3.02 6.88
C ARG A 100 -15.26 -3.34 6.83
N ALA A 101 -14.46 -2.42 6.29
CA ALA A 101 -13.01 -2.57 6.18
C ALA A 101 -12.28 -1.43 6.87
N LYS A 102 -11.22 -1.75 7.60
CA LYS A 102 -10.21 -0.77 8.00
C LYS A 102 -9.24 -0.53 6.85
N ILE A 103 -8.97 0.72 6.52
CA ILE A 103 -8.06 1.09 5.44
C ILE A 103 -6.92 1.93 6.01
N LEU A 104 -5.69 1.43 5.88
CA LEU A 104 -4.47 2.15 6.22
C LEU A 104 -3.82 2.62 4.91
N ALA A 105 -3.86 3.93 4.66
CA ALA A 105 -3.27 4.50 3.46
C ALA A 105 -1.74 4.50 3.56
N GLY A 106 -1.07 4.00 2.54
CA GLY A 106 0.38 3.95 2.46
C GLY A 106 0.98 5.33 2.22
N ILE A 107 1.86 5.78 3.11
CA ILE A 107 2.60 7.04 2.96
C ILE A 107 4.10 6.74 2.99
N MET A 108 4.78 7.11 1.91
CA MET A 108 6.22 6.91 1.75
C MET A 108 6.87 8.17 1.15
N PRO A 109 7.80 8.83 1.86
CA PRO A 109 8.49 9.98 1.31
C PRO A 109 9.37 9.59 0.11
N VAL A 110 9.15 10.24 -1.02
CA VAL A 110 10.12 10.29 -2.11
C VAL A 110 11.26 11.22 -1.69
N VAL A 111 12.51 10.89 -1.97
CA VAL A 111 13.67 11.65 -1.45
C VAL A 111 14.57 12.22 -2.54
N SER A 112 14.31 11.92 -3.80
CA SER A 112 15.04 12.45 -4.96
C SER A 112 14.30 12.12 -6.25
N GLN A 113 14.62 12.82 -7.33
CA GLN A 113 14.10 12.50 -8.67
C GLN A 113 14.40 11.05 -9.09
N ARG A 114 15.65 10.60 -8.86
CA ARG A 114 16.05 9.21 -9.16
C ARG A 114 15.20 8.19 -8.38
N ASN A 115 14.89 8.48 -7.12
CA ASN A 115 14.03 7.61 -6.32
C ASN A 115 12.59 7.60 -6.86
N ALA A 116 12.05 8.77 -7.24
CA ALA A 116 10.71 8.86 -7.83
C ALA A 116 10.61 8.06 -9.15
N ILE A 117 11.59 8.22 -10.05
CA ILE A 117 11.68 7.50 -11.32
C ILE A 117 11.81 5.98 -11.09
N PHE A 118 12.64 5.57 -10.12
CA PHE A 118 12.78 4.15 -9.76
C PHE A 118 11.45 3.56 -9.26
N MET A 119 10.73 4.30 -8.41
CA MET A 119 9.44 3.83 -7.90
C MET A 119 8.39 3.70 -9.01
N GLU A 120 8.37 4.64 -9.96
CA GLU A 120 7.46 4.62 -11.10
C GLU A 120 7.73 3.44 -12.03
N ASN A 121 9.00 3.18 -12.35
CA ASN A 121 9.38 2.24 -13.41
C ASN A 121 9.61 0.81 -12.91
N GLU A 122 10.14 0.65 -11.69
CA GLU A 122 10.64 -0.64 -11.22
C GLU A 122 9.78 -1.25 -10.11
N VAL A 123 8.96 -0.45 -9.41
CA VAL A 123 8.17 -0.97 -8.30
C VAL A 123 6.73 -1.22 -8.72
N ASN A 124 6.39 -2.49 -8.89
CA ASN A 124 5.04 -2.88 -9.29
C ASN A 124 3.96 -2.36 -8.31
N GLY A 125 2.94 -1.72 -8.90
CA GLY A 125 1.79 -1.23 -8.14
C GLY A 125 2.00 0.15 -7.51
N ILE A 126 3.13 0.80 -7.72
CA ILE A 126 3.35 2.20 -7.39
C ILE A 126 3.22 3.03 -8.68
N HIS A 127 2.53 4.14 -8.59
CA HIS A 127 2.48 5.17 -9.62
C HIS A 127 2.79 6.52 -8.99
N VAL A 128 3.72 7.26 -9.58
CA VAL A 128 4.14 8.58 -9.14
C VAL A 128 3.79 9.58 -10.23
N ASP A 129 2.93 10.54 -9.93
CA ASP A 129 2.56 11.58 -10.89
C ASP A 129 3.79 12.31 -11.44
N ALA A 130 3.83 12.55 -12.76
CA ALA A 130 4.95 13.19 -13.45
C ALA A 130 5.31 14.56 -12.82
N GLU A 131 4.31 15.32 -12.40
CA GLU A 131 4.52 16.60 -11.70
C GLU A 131 5.35 16.43 -10.42
N ILE A 132 5.12 15.35 -9.66
CA ILE A 132 5.91 15.05 -8.46
C ILE A 132 7.36 14.75 -8.86
N ILE A 133 7.58 13.93 -9.90
CA ILE A 133 8.93 13.59 -10.39
C ILE A 133 9.69 14.83 -10.82
N GLU A 134 9.04 15.73 -11.57
CA GLU A 134 9.63 16.97 -12.08
C GLU A 134 10.04 17.93 -10.95
N ARG A 135 9.27 18.03 -9.88
CA ARG A 135 9.58 18.89 -8.73
C ARG A 135 10.88 18.50 -8.03
N PHE A 136 11.35 17.28 -8.15
CA PHE A 136 12.62 16.82 -7.59
C PHE A 136 13.84 17.12 -8.47
N ALA A 137 13.66 17.67 -9.69
CA ALA A 137 14.74 17.93 -10.62
C ALA A 137 15.73 18.97 -10.04
N GLY A 138 17.01 18.64 -10.07
CA GLY A 138 18.07 19.55 -9.64
C GLY A 138 18.18 19.80 -8.14
N LEU A 139 17.35 19.17 -7.31
CA LEU A 139 17.41 19.34 -5.86
C LEU A 139 18.58 18.57 -5.26
N ASP A 140 19.24 19.18 -4.27
CA ASP A 140 20.19 18.50 -3.41
C ASP A 140 19.47 17.55 -2.43
N ARG A 141 20.27 16.81 -1.64
CA ARG A 141 19.73 15.84 -0.68
C ARG A 141 18.78 16.45 0.35
N ALA A 142 19.15 17.61 0.92
CA ALA A 142 18.37 18.24 1.98
C ALA A 142 17.04 18.80 1.42
N GLN A 143 17.11 19.43 0.27
CA GLN A 143 15.96 19.93 -0.47
C GLN A 143 15.02 18.78 -0.89
N GLY A 144 15.57 17.66 -1.37
CA GLY A 144 14.79 16.49 -1.75
C GLY A 144 14.07 15.85 -0.54
N GLU A 145 14.73 15.76 0.62
CA GLU A 145 14.10 15.29 1.85
C GLU A 145 12.95 16.21 2.30
N GLU A 146 13.16 17.53 2.22
CA GLU A 146 12.12 18.51 2.59
C GLU A 146 10.91 18.44 1.66
N LEU A 147 11.15 18.40 0.35
CA LEU A 147 10.08 18.22 -0.63
C LEU A 147 9.35 16.89 -0.43
N GLY A 148 10.08 15.82 -0.12
CA GLY A 148 9.49 14.51 0.18
C GLY A 148 8.55 14.52 1.37
N LEU A 149 8.89 15.27 2.42
CA LEU A 149 7.99 15.49 3.56
C LEU A 149 6.76 16.28 3.15
N GLU A 150 6.91 17.35 2.36
CA GLU A 150 5.79 18.15 1.86
C GLU A 150 4.81 17.30 1.04
N VAL A 151 5.33 16.53 0.07
CA VAL A 151 4.53 15.64 -0.78
C VAL A 151 3.81 14.59 0.07
N SER A 152 4.50 14.00 1.06
CA SER A 152 3.92 12.98 1.94
C SER A 152 2.80 13.54 2.82
N VAL A 153 2.95 14.75 3.35
CA VAL A 153 1.90 15.41 4.15
C VAL A 153 0.68 15.72 3.28
N LYS A 154 0.88 16.24 2.07
CA LYS A 154 -0.22 16.47 1.11
C LYS A 154 -0.95 15.17 0.75
N ALA A 155 -0.20 14.10 0.49
CA ALA A 155 -0.79 12.79 0.20
C ALA A 155 -1.61 12.26 1.40
N ALA A 156 -1.09 12.39 2.61
CA ALA A 156 -1.81 12.00 3.82
C ALA A 156 -3.09 12.83 4.03
N GLN A 157 -3.02 14.16 3.84
CA GLN A 157 -4.19 15.03 3.92
C GLN A 157 -5.26 14.67 2.88
N ALA A 158 -4.87 14.37 1.64
CA ALA A 158 -5.79 13.94 0.59
C ALA A 158 -6.40 12.56 0.87
N ALA A 159 -5.66 11.65 1.48
CA ALA A 159 -6.12 10.31 1.84
C ALA A 159 -6.98 10.27 3.11
N ALA A 160 -6.77 11.18 4.05
CA ALA A 160 -7.40 11.18 5.38
C ALA A 160 -8.93 11.02 5.38
N PRO A 161 -9.71 11.66 4.48
CA PRO A 161 -11.17 11.49 4.47
C PRO A 161 -11.62 10.04 4.13
N TYR A 162 -10.74 9.23 3.54
CA TYR A 162 -11.08 7.92 2.99
C TYR A 162 -10.35 6.77 3.71
N ALA A 163 -9.42 7.08 4.63
CA ALA A 163 -8.63 6.10 5.37
C ALA A 163 -8.98 6.13 6.87
N ASP A 164 -8.73 5.03 7.58
CA ASP A 164 -8.84 4.95 9.04
C ASP A 164 -7.53 5.30 9.73
N GLY A 165 -6.45 5.44 8.97
CA GLY A 165 -5.11 5.78 9.43
C GLY A 165 -4.07 5.63 8.33
N PHE A 166 -2.81 5.76 8.72
CA PHE A 166 -1.69 5.71 7.78
C PHE A 166 -0.77 4.53 8.06
N TYR A 167 -0.26 3.94 6.98
CA TYR A 167 0.81 2.96 6.98
C TYR A 167 2.08 3.64 6.47
N LEU A 168 3.03 3.92 7.38
CA LEU A 168 4.22 4.70 7.07
C LEU A 168 5.37 3.77 6.64
N MET A 169 6.00 4.09 5.52
CA MET A 169 7.12 3.34 4.97
C MET A 169 8.36 4.24 4.88
N THR A 170 9.50 3.74 5.40
CA THR A 170 10.75 4.50 5.36
C THR A 170 11.58 4.14 4.13
N PRO A 171 11.95 5.12 3.29
CA PRO A 171 12.90 4.87 2.21
C PRO A 171 14.31 4.73 2.80
N PHE A 172 15.04 3.69 2.37
CA PHE A 172 16.48 3.53 2.69
C PHE A 172 16.82 3.64 4.19
N ASN A 173 15.95 3.16 5.07
CA ASN A 173 16.13 3.18 6.52
C ASN A 173 16.38 4.57 7.13
N ARG A 174 15.74 5.63 6.59
CA ARG A 174 15.89 7.02 7.04
C ARG A 174 14.99 7.34 8.24
N ILE A 175 15.35 6.87 9.41
CA ILE A 175 14.52 7.00 10.62
C ILE A 175 14.25 8.48 10.96
N ALA A 176 15.28 9.35 10.95
CA ALA A 176 15.11 10.77 11.24
C ALA A 176 14.13 11.48 10.28
N LEU A 177 14.06 11.05 9.01
CA LEU A 177 13.06 11.55 8.07
C LEU A 177 11.64 11.16 8.51
N MET A 178 11.47 9.93 8.99
CA MET A 178 10.17 9.45 9.46
C MET A 178 9.72 10.15 10.74
N GLU A 179 10.63 10.43 11.67
CA GLU A 179 10.32 11.24 12.87
C GLU A 179 9.78 12.61 12.48
N ARG A 180 10.43 13.30 11.51
CA ARG A 180 9.96 14.57 10.97
C ARG A 180 8.60 14.47 10.29
N LEU A 181 8.37 13.39 9.54
CA LEU A 181 7.07 13.14 8.91
C LEU A 181 5.96 12.96 9.97
N ILE A 182 6.19 12.11 10.95
CA ILE A 182 5.23 11.86 12.06
C ILE A 182 4.88 13.16 12.79
N ALA A 183 5.89 14.00 13.04
CA ALA A 183 5.68 15.30 13.71
C ALA A 183 4.77 16.24 12.89
N ARG A 184 4.80 16.15 11.55
CA ARG A 184 3.95 16.95 10.63
C ARG A 184 2.55 16.40 10.40
N LEU A 185 2.34 15.11 10.71
CA LEU A 185 1.05 14.44 10.56
C LEU A 185 0.16 14.50 11.82
N LYS A 186 0.73 14.94 12.93
CA LYS A 186 0.02 15.20 14.19
C LYS A 186 -0.73 16.53 14.15
#